data_2b9d7ce5b2a517d9ab8c15ea2f0b97b9
#
_entry.id   2b9d7ce5b2a517d9ab8c15ea2f0b97b9
#
_cell.length_a   1.000
_cell.length_b   1.000
_cell.length_c   1.000
_cell.angle_alpha   90.00
_cell.angle_beta   90.00
_cell.angle_gamma   90.00
#
_symmetry.space_group_name_H-M   'P 1'
#
loop_
_entity.id
_entity.type
_entity.pdbx_description
1 polymer ?
#
loop_
_entity_poly.entity_id
_entity_poly.type
_entity_poly.pdbx_seq_one_letter_code
_entity_poly.pdbx_strand_id
1 'polypeptide(L)'
;MDRFRLLVQPAPLKDATLIVLQDAGGVPQRMCFRTGDARFDVSEDRVLFSASVDWSGPSNPLLAALPTMMEIDLSADTDSIGLVILMQSELSAQRCGVDTVLSRLGEVLVVRMLRRQIEAGSTEPGLLAGLSDPRLSRAIVAIHDQPGRDWRNEDLAQVAGLSLSRFA
;
A
#
# COMPACT_ATOMS: atom_id res chain seq x y z
N MET A 1 15.69 7.45 -11.11
CA MET A 1 14.82 7.67 -9.93
C MET A 1 13.44 7.01 -10.06
N ASP A 2 13.34 5.86 -10.76
CA ASP A 2 12.04 5.23 -11.10
C ASP A 2 11.85 3.81 -10.53
N ARG A 3 12.44 3.50 -9.35
CA ARG A 3 12.42 2.12 -8.82
C ARG A 3 11.20 1.76 -7.97
N PHE A 4 10.33 2.71 -7.64
CA PHE A 4 9.06 2.47 -6.95
C PHE A 4 7.92 3.18 -7.68
N ARG A 5 7.71 2.81 -8.93
CA ARG A 5 6.55 3.27 -9.64
C ARG A 5 5.38 2.38 -9.24
N LEU A 6 4.52 2.91 -8.39
CA LEU A 6 3.23 2.34 -8.11
C LEU A 6 2.28 2.77 -9.24
N LEU A 7 1.58 1.83 -9.83
CA LEU A 7 0.55 2.12 -10.82
C LEU A 7 -0.73 1.43 -10.39
N VAL A 8 -1.80 2.19 -10.24
CA VAL A 8 -3.13 1.69 -9.90
C VAL A 8 -4.05 1.93 -11.08
N GLN A 9 -4.69 0.86 -11.58
CA GLN A 9 -5.61 0.92 -12.71
C GLN A 9 -6.92 0.22 -12.35
N PRO A 10 -8.08 0.81 -12.67
CA PRO A 10 -9.35 0.11 -12.54
C PRO A 10 -9.29 -1.25 -13.24
N ALA A 11 -9.79 -2.29 -12.59
CA ALA A 11 -9.77 -3.64 -13.10
C ALA A 11 -11.02 -4.41 -12.67
N PRO A 12 -11.50 -5.38 -13.47
CA PRO A 12 -12.56 -6.28 -13.05
C PRO A 12 -12.18 -7.03 -11.78
N LEU A 13 -13.17 -7.39 -10.95
CA LEU A 13 -12.95 -8.05 -9.65
C LEU A 13 -12.02 -9.29 -9.74
N LYS A 14 -12.14 -10.08 -10.80
CA LYS A 14 -11.32 -11.28 -11.03
C LYS A 14 -9.82 -10.96 -11.16
N ASP A 15 -9.48 -9.80 -11.70
CA ASP A 15 -8.11 -9.34 -11.99
C ASP A 15 -7.63 -8.31 -10.94
N ALA A 16 -8.52 -7.89 -10.05
CA ALA A 16 -8.22 -6.89 -9.04
C ALA A 16 -7.31 -7.44 -7.94
N THR A 17 -6.40 -6.60 -7.47
CA THR A 17 -5.58 -6.83 -6.26
C THR A 17 -5.98 -5.90 -5.11
N LEU A 18 -6.73 -4.85 -5.41
CA LEU A 18 -7.29 -3.89 -4.46
C LEU A 18 -8.80 -3.78 -4.70
N ILE A 19 -9.59 -3.88 -3.64
CA ILE A 19 -11.02 -3.61 -3.69
C ILE A 19 -11.44 -2.74 -2.52
N VAL A 20 -12.49 -1.96 -2.72
CA VAL A 20 -13.19 -1.24 -1.65
C VAL A 20 -14.62 -1.71 -1.59
N LEU A 21 -15.05 -2.10 -0.40
CA LEU A 21 -16.38 -2.59 -0.11
C LEU A 21 -17.21 -1.50 0.56
N GLN A 22 -18.51 -1.49 0.25
CA GLN A 22 -19.52 -0.63 0.86
C GLN A 22 -20.32 -1.34 1.95
N ASP A 23 -20.89 -0.55 2.81
CA ASP A 23 -21.98 -0.99 3.70
C ASP A 23 -23.33 -1.05 2.96
N ALA A 24 -24.40 -1.36 3.69
CA ALA A 24 -25.76 -1.40 3.13
C ALA A 24 -26.27 -0.02 2.66
N GLY A 25 -25.66 1.07 3.11
CA GLY A 25 -25.98 2.44 2.74
C GLY A 25 -25.16 2.98 1.55
N GLY A 26 -24.26 2.19 0.99
CA GLY A 26 -23.39 2.62 -0.11
C GLY A 26 -22.14 3.41 0.33
N VAL A 27 -21.84 3.42 1.64
CA VAL A 27 -20.67 4.12 2.17
C VAL A 27 -19.45 3.22 2.15
N PRO A 28 -18.26 3.69 1.72
CA PRO A 28 -17.02 2.92 1.80
C PRO A 28 -16.75 2.47 3.25
N GLN A 29 -16.67 1.16 3.46
CA GLN A 29 -16.52 0.57 4.79
C GLN A 29 -15.20 -0.15 4.98
N ARG A 30 -14.77 -0.90 3.96
CA ARG A 30 -13.59 -1.75 4.06
C ARG A 30 -12.77 -1.72 2.78
N MET A 31 -11.47 -1.66 2.93
CA MET A 31 -10.53 -1.83 1.84
C MET A 31 -9.81 -3.16 2.01
N CYS A 32 -9.78 -3.98 0.96
CA CYS A 32 -9.09 -5.25 0.94
C CYS A 32 -8.00 -5.21 -0.14
N PHE A 33 -6.83 -5.70 0.20
CA PHE A 33 -5.71 -5.83 -0.73
C PHE A 33 -5.16 -7.24 -0.65
N ARG A 34 -4.82 -7.82 -1.81
CA ARG A 34 -4.21 -9.15 -1.89
C ARG A 34 -2.84 -9.10 -2.58
N THR A 35 -1.95 -9.94 -2.11
CA THR A 35 -0.69 -10.27 -2.78
C THR A 35 -0.79 -11.69 -3.33
N GLY A 36 -0.17 -11.98 -4.46
CA GLY A 36 -0.20 -13.31 -5.08
C GLY A 36 -1.58 -13.75 -5.56
N ASP A 37 -1.84 -15.07 -5.49
CA ASP A 37 -3.01 -15.73 -6.12
C ASP A 37 -4.25 -15.82 -5.22
N ALA A 38 -4.24 -15.19 -4.04
CA ALA A 38 -5.41 -15.13 -3.17
C ALA A 38 -6.60 -14.52 -3.94
N ARG A 39 -7.84 -14.96 -3.62
CA ARG A 39 -9.05 -14.41 -4.24
C ARG A 39 -9.88 -13.69 -3.19
N PHE A 40 -10.60 -12.67 -3.63
CA PHE A 40 -11.61 -12.03 -2.80
C PHE A 40 -12.86 -12.91 -2.79
N ASP A 41 -13.30 -13.30 -1.60
CA ASP A 41 -14.58 -13.99 -1.39
C ASP A 41 -15.63 -12.96 -0.97
N VAL A 42 -16.10 -12.21 -1.95
CA VAL A 42 -17.04 -11.10 -1.74
C VAL A 42 -18.07 -11.06 -2.86
N SER A 43 -19.26 -10.59 -2.52
CA SER A 43 -20.35 -10.35 -3.47
C SER A 43 -20.06 -9.08 -4.29
N GLU A 44 -20.27 -9.14 -5.60
CA GLU A 44 -19.96 -8.03 -6.53
C GLU A 44 -20.77 -6.77 -6.24
N ASP A 45 -21.99 -6.91 -5.77
CA ASP A 45 -22.87 -5.81 -5.36
C ASP A 45 -22.35 -4.98 -4.19
N ARG A 46 -21.41 -5.52 -3.43
CA ARG A 46 -20.73 -4.82 -2.34
C ARG A 46 -19.46 -4.10 -2.76
N VAL A 47 -18.99 -4.30 -3.98
CA VAL A 47 -17.74 -3.71 -4.47
C VAL A 47 -18.01 -2.32 -5.04
N LEU A 48 -17.50 -1.29 -4.39
CA LEU A 48 -17.54 0.10 -4.85
C LEU A 48 -16.48 0.42 -5.89
N PHE A 49 -15.30 -0.14 -5.70
CA PHE A 49 -14.13 0.11 -6.52
C PHE A 49 -13.26 -1.14 -6.56
N SER A 50 -12.73 -1.46 -7.72
CA SER A 50 -11.76 -2.54 -7.90
C SER A 50 -10.65 -2.11 -8.85
N ALA A 51 -9.40 -2.46 -8.50
CA ALA A 51 -8.22 -2.07 -9.24
C ALA A 51 -7.13 -3.14 -9.19
N SER A 52 -6.31 -3.19 -10.23
CA SER A 52 -5.01 -3.84 -10.20
C SER A 52 -3.95 -2.85 -9.72
N VAL A 53 -3.03 -3.32 -8.89
CA VAL A 53 -1.90 -2.53 -8.38
C VAL A 53 -0.61 -3.16 -8.88
N ASP A 54 0.12 -2.42 -9.71
CA ASP A 54 1.44 -2.82 -10.21
C ASP A 54 2.54 -2.12 -9.38
N TRP A 55 3.46 -2.90 -8.85
CA TRP A 55 4.55 -2.48 -7.96
C TRP A 55 5.90 -2.39 -8.68
N SER A 56 5.90 -2.22 -10.01
CA SER A 56 7.12 -2.16 -10.84
C SER A 56 7.99 -3.43 -10.78
N GLY A 57 7.32 -4.59 -10.74
CA GLY A 57 7.95 -5.89 -10.89
C GLY A 57 7.74 -6.85 -9.73
N PRO A 58 7.92 -8.16 -10.00
CA PRO A 58 7.60 -9.24 -9.05
C PRO A 58 8.56 -9.31 -7.85
N SER A 59 9.69 -8.61 -7.91
CA SER A 59 10.74 -8.63 -6.88
C SER A 59 10.70 -7.43 -5.94
N ASN A 60 9.55 -6.73 -5.83
CA ASN A 60 9.45 -5.62 -4.89
C ASN A 60 9.48 -6.13 -3.44
N PRO A 61 10.50 -5.78 -2.63
CA PRO A 61 10.65 -6.28 -1.27
C PRO A 61 9.51 -5.84 -0.33
N LEU A 62 8.85 -4.70 -0.60
CA LEU A 62 7.66 -4.28 0.15
C LEU A 62 6.51 -5.25 -0.09
N LEU A 63 6.28 -5.64 -1.35
CA LEU A 63 5.22 -6.58 -1.69
C LEU A 63 5.45 -7.95 -1.03
N ALA A 64 6.70 -8.41 -1.02
CA ALA A 64 7.08 -9.68 -0.38
C ALA A 64 6.92 -9.65 1.15
N ALA A 65 6.98 -8.46 1.76
CA ALA A 65 6.80 -8.28 3.20
C ALA A 65 5.34 -8.11 3.63
N LEU A 66 4.41 -7.90 2.66
CA LEU A 66 2.99 -7.76 2.96
C LEU A 66 2.32 -9.12 3.18
N PRO A 67 1.32 -9.19 4.06
CA PRO A 67 0.45 -10.38 4.16
C PRO A 67 -0.22 -10.70 2.82
N THR A 68 -0.55 -11.98 2.61
CA THR A 68 -1.24 -12.42 1.38
C THR A 68 -2.61 -11.79 1.22
N MET A 69 -3.26 -11.41 2.31
CA MET A 69 -4.51 -10.68 2.34
C MET A 69 -4.46 -9.64 3.47
N MET A 70 -4.85 -8.41 3.16
CA MET A 70 -4.99 -7.34 4.13
C MET A 70 -6.41 -6.79 4.06
N GLU A 71 -7.00 -6.55 5.22
CA GLU A 71 -8.28 -5.88 5.36
C GLU A 71 -8.13 -4.67 6.26
N ILE A 72 -8.61 -3.52 5.80
CA ILE A 72 -8.53 -2.26 6.52
C ILE A 72 -9.94 -1.71 6.68
N ASP A 73 -10.35 -1.52 7.92
CA ASP A 73 -11.58 -0.81 8.26
C ASP A 73 -11.43 0.68 7.95
N LEU A 74 -12.29 1.22 7.11
CA LEU A 74 -12.31 2.63 6.72
C LEU A 74 -13.27 3.46 7.58
N SER A 75 -14.08 2.86 8.45
CA SER A 75 -15.16 3.55 9.18
C SER A 75 -14.68 4.78 9.96
N ALA A 76 -13.45 4.79 10.44
CA ALA A 76 -12.82 5.91 11.15
C ALA A 76 -11.85 6.73 10.27
N ASP A 77 -11.72 6.43 8.97
CA ASP A 77 -10.78 7.10 8.05
C ASP A 77 -11.53 7.96 7.02
N THR A 78 -11.96 9.13 7.48
CA THR A 78 -12.70 10.09 6.65
C THR A 78 -11.95 10.50 5.38
N ASP A 79 -10.61 10.57 5.43
CA ASP A 79 -9.81 10.93 4.26
C ASP A 79 -9.82 9.83 3.20
N SER A 80 -9.64 8.56 3.60
CA SER A 80 -9.70 7.44 2.66
C SER A 80 -11.11 7.24 2.11
N ILE A 81 -12.15 7.44 2.93
CA ILE A 81 -13.55 7.49 2.47
C ILE A 81 -13.72 8.59 1.41
N GLY A 82 -13.24 9.80 1.69
CA GLY A 82 -13.32 10.92 0.76
C GLY A 82 -12.62 10.65 -0.58
N LEU A 83 -11.44 10.00 -0.56
CA LEU A 83 -10.75 9.57 -1.77
C LEU A 83 -11.59 8.58 -2.59
N VAL A 84 -12.19 7.57 -1.96
CA VAL A 84 -13.02 6.57 -2.64
C VAL A 84 -14.26 7.22 -3.25
N ILE A 85 -14.93 8.10 -2.52
CA ILE A 85 -16.10 8.86 -3.04
C ILE A 85 -15.71 9.69 -4.27
N LEU A 86 -14.54 10.36 -4.22
CA LEU A 86 -14.03 11.12 -5.37
C LEU A 86 -13.77 10.20 -6.57
N MET A 87 -13.15 9.03 -6.35
CA MET A 87 -12.90 8.03 -7.40
C MET A 87 -14.21 7.55 -8.03
N GLN A 88 -15.25 7.30 -7.24
CA GLN A 88 -16.57 6.94 -7.76
C GLN A 88 -17.21 8.06 -8.60
N SER A 89 -17.08 9.31 -8.14
CA SER A 89 -17.57 10.48 -8.89
C SER A 89 -16.90 10.60 -10.25
N GLU A 90 -15.58 10.37 -10.32
CA GLU A 90 -14.83 10.39 -11.59
C GLU A 90 -15.26 9.25 -12.52
N LEU A 91 -15.42 8.02 -11.98
CA LEU A 91 -15.92 6.87 -12.76
C LEU A 91 -17.31 7.13 -13.35
N SER A 92 -18.21 7.68 -12.55
CA SER A 92 -19.60 7.95 -12.98
C SER A 92 -19.67 9.07 -14.02
N ALA A 93 -18.82 10.07 -13.92
CA ALA A 93 -18.83 11.23 -14.80
C ALA A 93 -18.14 11.01 -16.15
N GLN A 94 -17.33 9.96 -16.29
CA GLN A 94 -16.58 9.57 -17.50
C GLN A 94 -15.88 10.76 -18.19
N ARG A 95 -15.25 11.63 -17.40
CA ARG A 95 -14.57 12.83 -17.89
C ARG A 95 -13.28 12.50 -18.62
N CYS A 96 -12.83 13.42 -19.47
CA CYS A 96 -11.51 13.32 -20.09
C CYS A 96 -10.42 13.25 -18.97
N GLY A 97 -9.51 12.27 -19.09
CA GLY A 97 -8.44 12.07 -18.09
C GLY A 97 -8.83 11.26 -16.86
N VAL A 98 -10.02 10.66 -16.83
CA VAL A 98 -10.51 9.83 -15.72
C VAL A 98 -9.51 8.77 -15.29
N ASP A 99 -8.88 8.04 -16.22
CA ASP A 99 -7.90 7.00 -15.91
C ASP A 99 -6.68 7.56 -15.18
N THR A 100 -6.22 8.75 -15.57
CA THR A 100 -5.11 9.43 -14.90
C THR A 100 -5.49 9.83 -13.47
N VAL A 101 -6.68 10.39 -13.28
CA VAL A 101 -7.17 10.79 -11.95
C VAL A 101 -7.32 9.56 -11.06
N LEU A 102 -7.95 8.49 -11.54
CA LEU A 102 -8.14 7.26 -10.80
C LEU A 102 -6.81 6.60 -10.42
N SER A 103 -5.84 6.58 -11.34
CA SER A 103 -4.50 6.05 -11.05
C SER A 103 -3.84 6.84 -9.92
N ARG A 104 -3.87 8.17 -9.95
CA ARG A 104 -3.23 9.00 -8.92
C ARG A 104 -3.93 8.91 -7.56
N LEU A 105 -5.25 8.91 -7.54
CA LEU A 105 -6.01 8.72 -6.30
C LEU A 105 -5.79 7.32 -5.72
N GLY A 106 -5.74 6.30 -6.58
CA GLY A 106 -5.43 4.94 -6.18
C GLY A 106 -4.03 4.78 -5.59
N GLU A 107 -3.01 5.43 -6.18
CA GLU A 107 -1.66 5.49 -5.63
C GLU A 107 -1.66 6.07 -4.20
N VAL A 108 -2.38 7.17 -3.98
CA VAL A 108 -2.52 7.77 -2.64
C VAL A 108 -3.20 6.81 -1.67
N LEU A 109 -4.26 6.13 -2.10
CA LEU A 109 -4.99 5.17 -1.29
C LEU A 109 -4.10 3.99 -0.85
N VAL A 110 -3.30 3.45 -1.78
CA VAL A 110 -2.34 2.37 -1.48
C VAL A 110 -1.25 2.83 -0.51
N VAL A 111 -0.70 4.04 -0.67
CA VAL A 111 0.29 4.59 0.26
C VAL A 111 -0.31 4.75 1.67
N ARG A 112 -1.56 5.19 1.79
CA ARG A 112 -2.26 5.29 3.09
C ARG A 112 -2.46 3.90 3.72
N MET A 113 -2.84 2.92 2.91
CA MET A 113 -2.95 1.52 3.34
C MET A 113 -1.64 1.00 3.93
N LEU A 114 -0.53 1.21 3.21
CA LEU A 114 0.80 0.80 3.68
C LEU A 114 1.19 1.47 4.99
N ARG A 115 0.95 2.77 5.13
CA ARG A 115 1.22 3.50 6.38
C ARG A 115 0.45 2.91 7.55
N ARG A 116 -0.83 2.64 7.37
CA ARG A 116 -1.65 1.99 8.40
C ARG A 116 -1.14 0.61 8.78
N GLN A 117 -0.72 -0.19 7.79
CA GLN A 117 -0.14 -1.50 8.04
C GLN A 117 1.17 -1.42 8.83
N ILE A 118 2.01 -0.43 8.53
CA ILE A 118 3.25 -0.14 9.27
C ILE A 118 2.94 0.31 10.70
N GLU A 119 1.99 1.24 10.87
CA GLU A 119 1.58 1.77 12.18
C GLU A 119 0.90 0.72 13.06
N ALA A 120 0.14 -0.20 12.47
CA ALA A 120 -0.49 -1.30 13.19
C ALA A 120 0.54 -2.29 13.79
N GLY A 121 1.79 -2.21 13.37
CA GLY A 121 2.89 -3.04 13.84
C GLY A 121 2.78 -4.47 13.32
N SER A 122 3.72 -4.91 12.51
CA SER A 122 3.87 -6.33 12.21
C SER A 122 4.48 -7.00 13.43
N THR A 123 3.80 -8.01 13.99
CA THR A 123 4.35 -8.84 15.06
C THR A 123 5.45 -9.76 14.56
N GLU A 124 5.57 -9.91 13.23
CA GLU A 124 6.59 -10.74 12.62
C GLU A 124 7.85 -9.92 12.26
N PRO A 125 9.07 -10.47 12.50
CA PRO A 125 10.31 -9.85 12.07
C PRO A 125 10.31 -9.66 10.54
N GLY A 126 10.71 -8.49 10.08
CA GLY A 126 10.81 -8.22 8.65
C GLY A 126 10.84 -6.74 8.31
N LEU A 127 10.77 -6.45 7.00
CA LEU A 127 10.86 -5.08 6.48
C LEU A 127 9.80 -4.14 7.08
N LEU A 128 8.55 -4.61 7.23
CA LEU A 128 7.48 -3.80 7.81
C LEU A 128 7.74 -3.46 9.28
N ALA A 129 8.22 -4.44 10.06
CA ALA A 129 8.63 -4.21 11.44
C ALA A 129 9.80 -3.21 11.53
N GLY A 130 10.77 -3.31 10.61
CA GLY A 130 11.86 -2.35 10.50
C GLY A 130 11.39 -0.94 10.14
N LEU A 131 10.39 -0.81 9.28
CA LEU A 131 9.79 0.48 8.91
C LEU A 131 8.94 1.09 10.03
N SER A 132 8.39 0.27 10.94
CA SER A 132 7.64 0.74 12.10
C SER A 132 8.54 1.28 13.23
N ASP A 133 9.81 0.86 13.31
CA ASP A 133 10.79 1.47 14.23
C ASP A 133 11.39 2.74 13.57
N PRO A 134 11.22 3.94 14.14
CA PRO A 134 11.71 5.19 13.55
C PRO A 134 13.23 5.23 13.35
N ARG A 135 13.99 4.40 14.06
CA ARG A 135 15.45 4.32 13.94
C ARG A 135 15.83 3.42 12.75
N LEU A 136 15.25 2.22 12.68
CA LEU A 136 15.49 1.28 11.58
C LEU A 136 14.95 1.82 10.27
N SER A 137 13.81 2.51 10.30
CA SER A 137 13.23 3.19 9.13
C SER A 137 14.23 4.14 8.46
N ARG A 138 15.03 4.90 9.24
CA ARG A 138 16.07 5.79 8.67
C ARG A 138 17.14 5.02 7.90
N ALA A 139 17.58 3.86 8.42
CA ALA A 139 18.56 3.02 7.72
C ALA A 139 17.97 2.41 6.44
N ILE A 140 16.72 1.94 6.48
CA ILE A 140 16.02 1.40 5.31
C ILE A 140 15.86 2.48 4.24
N VAL A 141 15.45 3.69 4.61
CA VAL A 141 15.34 4.83 3.69
C VAL A 141 16.71 5.18 3.08
N ALA A 142 17.78 5.22 3.88
CA ALA A 142 19.13 5.51 3.38
C ALA A 142 19.62 4.49 2.36
N ILE A 143 19.36 3.19 2.58
CA ILE A 143 19.66 2.13 1.60
C ILE A 143 18.86 2.36 0.31
N HIS A 144 17.58 2.70 0.46
CA HIS A 144 16.70 2.96 -0.66
C HIS A 144 17.14 4.18 -1.50
N ASP A 145 17.54 5.25 -0.83
CA ASP A 145 17.98 6.49 -1.50
C ASP A 145 19.34 6.32 -2.22
N GLN A 146 20.19 5.42 -1.73
CA GLN A 146 21.52 5.15 -2.27
C GLN A 146 21.74 3.64 -2.50
N PRO A 147 21.01 3.00 -3.41
CA PRO A 147 21.06 1.55 -3.61
C PRO A 147 22.37 1.03 -4.21
N GLY A 148 23.18 1.92 -4.78
CA GLY A 148 24.52 1.60 -5.33
C GLY A 148 25.67 1.77 -4.35
N ARG A 149 25.40 2.22 -3.12
CA ARG A 149 26.41 2.37 -2.07
C ARG A 149 26.66 1.02 -1.40
N ASP A 150 27.92 0.72 -1.14
CA ASP A 150 28.33 -0.44 -0.35
C ASP A 150 28.12 -0.12 1.15
N TRP A 151 26.91 -0.40 1.65
CA TRP A 151 26.51 -0.14 3.02
C TRP A 151 27.09 -1.19 3.96
N ARG A 152 27.81 -0.74 4.98
CA ARG A 152 28.27 -1.59 6.08
C ARG A 152 27.30 -1.47 7.27
N ASN A 153 27.32 -2.49 8.13
CA ASN A 153 26.48 -2.48 9.35
C ASN A 153 26.79 -1.27 10.25
N GLU A 154 28.06 -0.82 10.29
CA GLU A 154 28.47 0.36 11.04
C GLU A 154 27.83 1.64 10.51
N ASP A 155 27.79 1.81 9.18
CA ASP A 155 27.17 2.97 8.53
C ASP A 155 25.66 2.99 8.82
N LEU A 156 25.00 1.83 8.70
CA LEU A 156 23.57 1.70 8.94
C LEU A 156 23.22 1.91 10.41
N ALA A 157 24.02 1.38 11.33
CA ALA A 157 23.87 1.62 12.76
C ALA A 157 23.99 3.12 13.09
N GLN A 158 24.96 3.82 12.50
CA GLN A 158 25.12 5.26 12.65
C GLN A 158 23.90 6.03 12.13
N VAL A 159 23.39 5.69 10.94
CA VAL A 159 22.18 6.32 10.35
C VAL A 159 20.96 6.05 11.24
N ALA A 160 20.84 4.85 11.78
CA ALA A 160 19.76 4.47 12.68
C ALA A 160 19.88 5.16 14.07
N GLY A 161 21.07 5.68 14.41
CA GLY A 161 21.35 6.21 15.76
C GLY A 161 21.42 5.10 16.81
N LEU A 162 21.94 3.93 16.43
CA LEU A 162 22.11 2.76 17.26
C LEU A 162 23.60 2.41 17.40
N SER A 163 23.97 1.73 18.50
CA SER A 163 25.25 1.05 18.56
C SER A 163 25.25 -0.16 17.62
N LEU A 164 26.43 -0.54 17.11
CA LEU A 164 26.55 -1.69 16.21
C LEU A 164 25.95 -2.97 16.83
N SER A 165 26.19 -3.20 18.12
CA SER A 165 25.66 -4.37 18.85
C SER A 165 24.13 -4.39 19.02
N ARG A 166 23.45 -3.24 18.86
CA ARG A 166 21.98 -3.15 18.89
C ARG A 166 21.36 -3.17 17.51
N PHE A 167 22.17 -2.89 16.48
CA PHE A 167 21.73 -2.89 15.09
C PHE A 167 21.87 -4.28 14.47
N ALA A 168 22.92 -5.01 14.78
CA ALA A 168 23.19 -6.37 14.35
C ALA A 168 22.43 -7.40 15.19
#